data_f4787f23b8492632c1be83102ca201f9
#
_entry.id   f4787f23b8492632c1be83102ca201f9
#
_cell.length_a   1.000
_cell.length_b   1.000
_cell.length_c   1.000
_cell.angle_alpha   90.00
_cell.angle_beta   90.00
_cell.angle_gamma   90.00
#
_symmetry.space_group_name_H-M   'P 1'
#
loop_
_entity.id
_entity.type
_entity.pdbx_description
1 polymer ?
#
loop_
_entity_poly.entity_id
_entity_poly.type
_entity_poly.pdbx_seq_one_letter_code
_entity_poly.pdbx_strand_id
1 'polypeptide(L)'
;MYNAFEALAEGGYVFLCDMKYDFSRWSKDAVDTYGLPSEYMYGAEDIWENQIHPEDRIVYHKGFDELLSGNTEGHDMQFRAKRISGGFDLCLCRVIIIRDSSGEPDYYVGRIRISRKE
;
A
#
# COMPACT_ATOMS: atom_id res chain seq x y z
N MET A 1 -9.66 22.97 -1.44
CA MET A 1 -9.81 22.30 -2.74
C MET A 1 -10.07 20.82 -2.54
N TYR A 2 -11.10 20.29 -3.17
CA TYR A 2 -11.41 18.87 -3.09
C TYR A 2 -10.36 18.04 -3.82
N ASN A 3 -9.85 17.00 -3.16
CA ASN A 3 -8.88 16.09 -3.75
C ASN A 3 -9.50 14.69 -3.82
N ALA A 4 -9.84 14.26 -5.04
CA ALA A 4 -10.51 12.98 -5.27
C ALA A 4 -9.67 11.79 -4.83
N PHE A 5 -8.35 11.87 -4.99
CA PHE A 5 -7.44 10.81 -4.54
C PHE A 5 -7.49 10.62 -3.02
N GLU A 6 -7.43 11.74 -2.27
CA GLU A 6 -7.49 11.69 -0.82
C GLU A 6 -8.87 11.24 -0.32
N ALA A 7 -9.93 11.56 -1.06
CA ALA A 7 -11.28 11.14 -0.70
C ALA A 7 -11.44 9.61 -0.74
N LEU A 8 -10.68 8.90 -1.57
CA LEU A 8 -10.72 7.44 -1.64
C LEU A 8 -10.22 6.78 -0.35
N ALA A 9 -9.45 7.48 0.45
CA ALA A 9 -8.93 6.95 1.70
C ALA A 9 -10.00 6.75 2.79
N GLU A 10 -11.00 7.63 2.86
CA GLU A 10 -12.14 7.53 3.80
C GLU A 10 -11.75 7.14 5.23
N GLY A 11 -10.87 7.93 5.85
CA GLY A 11 -10.42 7.65 7.22
C GLY A 11 -9.29 6.64 7.31
N GLY A 12 -8.75 6.21 6.20
CA GLY A 12 -7.56 5.38 6.10
C GLY A 12 -6.56 6.01 5.16
N TYR A 13 -5.84 5.16 4.42
CA TYR A 13 -4.82 5.59 3.46
C TYR A 13 -5.04 4.91 2.12
N VAL A 14 -4.56 5.54 1.06
CA VAL A 14 -4.64 4.99 -0.29
C VAL A 14 -3.29 5.16 -0.99
N PHE A 15 -2.94 4.20 -1.83
CA PHE A 15 -1.77 4.30 -2.70
C PHE A 15 -2.08 3.71 -4.07
N LEU A 16 -1.43 4.28 -5.08
CA LEU A 16 -1.52 3.84 -6.47
C LEU A 16 -0.11 3.70 -7.02
N CYS A 17 0.21 2.57 -7.60
CA CYS A 17 1.53 2.32 -8.19
C CYS A 17 1.42 1.98 -9.66
N ASP A 18 2.17 2.71 -10.48
CA ASP A 18 2.44 2.36 -11.87
C ASP A 18 3.55 1.31 -11.87
N MET A 19 3.21 0.08 -12.21
CA MET A 19 4.14 -1.05 -12.11
C MET A 19 5.21 -1.03 -13.19
N LYS A 20 4.93 -0.38 -14.34
CA LYS A 20 5.89 -0.31 -15.45
C LYS A 20 7.06 0.62 -15.13
N TYR A 21 6.79 1.70 -14.42
CA TYR A 21 7.79 2.71 -14.08
C TYR A 21 8.20 2.69 -12.61
N ASP A 22 7.61 1.81 -11.81
CA ASP A 22 7.81 1.75 -10.36
C ASP A 22 7.61 3.13 -9.70
N PHE A 23 6.59 3.85 -10.14
CA PHE A 23 6.25 5.18 -9.67
C PHE A 23 4.90 5.16 -8.97
N SER A 24 4.85 5.67 -7.74
CA SER A 24 3.65 5.59 -6.92
C SER A 24 3.24 6.94 -6.36
N ARG A 25 1.94 7.03 -6.05
CA ARG A 25 1.35 8.12 -5.29
C ARG A 25 0.72 7.58 -4.03
N TRP A 26 1.04 8.20 -2.89
CA TRP A 26 0.53 7.84 -1.57
C TRP A 26 -0.23 9.00 -0.97
N SER A 27 -1.29 8.71 -0.20
CA SER A 27 -2.02 9.76 0.50
C SER A 27 -1.09 10.49 1.48
N LYS A 28 -1.29 11.80 1.61
CA LYS A 28 -0.45 12.65 2.45
C LYS A 28 -0.42 12.16 3.90
N ASP A 29 -1.56 11.73 4.42
CA ASP A 29 -1.64 11.25 5.80
C ASP A 29 -0.78 10.01 6.04
N ALA A 30 -0.66 9.12 5.04
CA ALA A 30 0.24 7.97 5.12
C ALA A 30 1.71 8.43 5.16
N VAL A 31 2.07 9.38 4.32
CA VAL A 31 3.42 9.96 4.31
C VAL A 31 3.77 10.53 5.69
N ASP A 32 2.87 11.30 6.27
CA ASP A 32 3.09 11.94 7.56
C ASP A 32 3.12 10.93 8.71
N THR A 33 2.25 9.94 8.67
CA THR A 33 2.12 8.95 9.76
C THR A 33 3.32 8.00 9.81
N TYR A 34 3.78 7.52 8.65
CA TYR A 34 4.80 6.50 8.56
C TYR A 34 6.18 7.03 8.17
N GLY A 35 6.29 8.35 7.97
CA GLY A 35 7.57 8.96 7.64
C GLY A 35 8.08 8.59 6.25
N LEU A 36 7.18 8.48 5.28
CA LEU A 36 7.57 8.20 3.90
C LEU A 36 8.24 9.44 3.28
N PRO A 37 9.12 9.28 2.29
CA PRO A 37 9.87 10.41 1.73
C PRO A 37 9.00 11.46 1.04
N SER A 38 7.92 11.04 0.36
CA SER A 38 7.09 11.94 -0.44
C SER A 38 5.78 11.26 -0.80
N GLU A 39 4.78 12.05 -1.17
CA GLU A 39 3.53 11.54 -1.75
C GLU A 39 3.78 10.85 -3.10
N TYR A 40 4.82 11.25 -3.82
CA TYR A 40 5.22 10.66 -5.10
C TYR A 40 6.60 10.04 -4.93
N MET A 41 6.71 8.75 -5.25
CA MET A 41 7.94 7.99 -5.00
C MET A 41 8.23 7.00 -6.12
N TYR A 42 9.52 6.82 -6.42
CA TYR A 42 10.01 5.62 -7.08
C TYR A 42 10.43 4.61 -6.01
N GLY A 43 10.31 3.32 -6.33
CA GLY A 43 10.77 2.27 -5.41
C GLY A 43 9.99 2.20 -4.10
N ALA A 44 8.71 2.57 -4.12
CA ALA A 44 7.88 2.67 -2.90
C ALA A 44 7.71 1.31 -2.21
N GLU A 45 7.76 0.21 -2.94
CA GLU A 45 7.58 -1.11 -2.35
C GLU A 45 8.64 -1.41 -1.30
N ASP A 46 9.91 -1.17 -1.61
CA ASP A 46 11.01 -1.37 -0.66
C ASP A 46 10.91 -0.40 0.52
N ILE A 47 10.55 0.85 0.24
CA ILE A 47 10.39 1.88 1.27
C ILE A 47 9.27 1.47 2.24
N TRP A 48 8.13 1.04 1.72
CA TRP A 48 6.98 0.64 2.53
C TRP A 48 7.29 -0.64 3.32
N GLU A 49 7.93 -1.61 2.69
CA GLU A 49 8.30 -2.87 3.34
C GLU A 49 9.13 -2.62 4.60
N ASN A 50 10.02 -1.64 4.56
CA ASN A 50 10.85 -1.28 5.72
C ASN A 50 10.01 -0.72 6.88
N GLN A 51 8.80 -0.24 6.64
CA GLN A 51 7.88 0.22 7.68
C GLN A 51 7.05 -0.92 8.27
N ILE A 52 6.96 -2.05 7.57
CA ILE A 52 6.22 -3.20 8.03
C ILE A 52 7.05 -3.94 9.08
N HIS A 53 6.38 -4.35 10.17
CA HIS A 53 7.02 -5.14 11.23
C HIS A 53 7.73 -6.36 10.61
N PRO A 54 8.99 -6.65 11.00
CA PRO A 54 9.76 -7.74 10.38
C PRO A 54 9.04 -9.09 10.34
N GLU A 55 8.27 -9.41 11.36
CA GLU A 55 7.52 -10.68 11.42
C GLU A 55 6.38 -10.74 10.40
N ASP A 56 5.91 -9.59 9.92
CA ASP A 56 4.77 -9.51 9.01
C ASP A 56 5.18 -9.34 7.55
N ARG A 57 6.47 -9.16 7.27
CA ARG A 57 6.96 -8.96 5.90
C ARG A 57 6.70 -10.15 4.99
N ILE A 58 6.76 -11.35 5.53
CA ILE A 58 6.48 -12.57 4.76
C ILE A 58 5.02 -12.62 4.30
N VAL A 59 4.08 -12.18 5.14
CA VAL A 59 2.65 -12.10 4.79
C VAL A 59 2.45 -11.12 3.65
N TYR A 60 3.12 -9.96 3.73
CA TYR A 60 3.06 -8.93 2.70
C TYR A 60 3.56 -9.45 1.35
N HIS A 61 4.73 -10.10 1.32
CA HIS A 61 5.29 -10.67 0.12
C HIS A 61 4.41 -11.75 -0.49
N LYS A 62 3.91 -12.66 0.33
CA LYS A 62 3.01 -13.72 -0.16
C LYS A 62 1.72 -13.14 -0.75
N GLY A 63 1.17 -12.10 -0.15
CA GLY A 63 -0.01 -11.43 -0.66
C GLY A 63 0.20 -10.87 -2.06
N PHE A 64 1.31 -10.18 -2.28
CA PHE A 64 1.66 -9.67 -3.60
C PHE A 64 1.94 -10.78 -4.61
N ASP A 65 2.63 -11.84 -4.21
CA ASP A 65 2.91 -12.97 -5.10
C ASP A 65 1.60 -13.61 -5.59
N GLU A 66 0.63 -13.77 -4.71
CA GLU A 66 -0.69 -14.31 -5.06
C GLU A 66 -1.43 -13.40 -6.04
N LEU A 67 -1.39 -12.08 -5.83
CA LEU A 67 -1.98 -11.10 -6.73
C LEU A 67 -1.35 -11.17 -8.12
N LEU A 68 -0.02 -11.20 -8.17
CA LEU A 68 0.73 -11.21 -9.43
C LEU A 68 0.58 -12.52 -10.18
N SER A 69 0.28 -13.62 -9.50
CA SER A 69 0.04 -14.92 -10.13
C SER A 69 -1.19 -14.98 -11.03
N GLY A 70 -2.08 -13.99 -10.90
CA GLY A 70 -3.28 -13.89 -11.72
C GLY A 70 -4.48 -14.69 -11.21
N ASN A 71 -4.39 -15.31 -10.05
CA ASN A 71 -5.46 -16.12 -9.48
C ASN A 71 -6.60 -15.30 -8.91
N THR A 72 -6.36 -14.01 -8.62
CA THR A 72 -7.36 -13.12 -8.06
C THR A 72 -7.09 -11.69 -8.51
N GLU A 73 -8.14 -10.86 -8.58
CA GLU A 73 -8.02 -9.44 -8.91
C GLU A 73 -7.68 -8.60 -7.67
N GLY A 74 -7.99 -9.10 -6.48
CA GLY A 74 -7.76 -8.41 -5.23
C GLY A 74 -7.33 -9.35 -4.12
N HIS A 75 -6.65 -8.80 -3.13
CA HIS A 75 -6.15 -9.56 -1.99
C HIS A 75 -6.18 -8.71 -0.73
N ASP A 76 -6.63 -9.30 0.36
CA ASP A 76 -6.64 -8.66 1.67
C ASP A 76 -5.45 -9.15 2.49
N MET A 77 -4.75 -8.19 3.11
CA MET A 77 -3.59 -8.47 3.96
C MET A 77 -3.75 -7.77 5.30
N GLN A 78 -3.17 -8.36 6.33
CA GLN A 78 -3.11 -7.76 7.65
C GLN A 78 -1.65 -7.73 8.09
N PHE A 79 -1.15 -6.56 8.49
CA PHE A 79 0.23 -6.40 8.94
C PHE A 79 0.34 -5.20 9.86
N ARG A 80 1.44 -5.16 10.60
CA ARG A 80 1.78 -4.02 11.47
C ARG A 80 2.72 -3.09 10.74
N ALA A 81 2.43 -1.79 10.78
CA ALA A 81 3.28 -0.75 10.19
C ALA A 81 3.73 0.23 11.26
N LYS A 82 5.01 0.58 11.23
CA LYS A 82 5.62 1.44 12.24
C LYS A 82 5.32 2.91 11.97
N ARG A 83 4.70 3.58 12.95
CA ARG A 83 4.51 5.02 12.91
C ARG A 83 5.81 5.76 13.17
N ILE A 84 6.00 6.92 12.53
CA ILE A 84 7.15 7.78 12.81
C ILE A 84 7.15 8.27 14.27
N SER A 85 5.98 8.44 14.85
CA SER A 85 5.83 8.85 16.27
C SER A 85 6.13 7.74 17.27
N GLY A 86 6.34 6.51 16.80
CA GLY A 86 6.56 5.33 17.62
C GLY A 86 5.34 4.42 17.68
N GLY A 87 5.58 3.15 17.96
CA GLY A 87 4.54 2.13 17.99
C GLY A 87 4.11 1.68 16.60
N PHE A 88 3.15 0.78 16.56
CA PHE A 88 2.67 0.16 15.33
C PHE A 88 1.17 0.36 15.17
N ASP A 89 0.74 0.52 13.92
CA ASP A 89 -0.66 0.38 13.54
C ASP A 89 -0.89 -1.04 13.02
N LEU A 90 -1.94 -1.70 13.48
CA LEU A 90 -2.42 -2.92 12.84
C LEU A 90 -3.26 -2.51 11.64
N CYS A 91 -2.74 -2.81 10.46
CA CYS A 91 -3.31 -2.36 9.19
C CYS A 91 -4.09 -3.48 8.51
N LEU A 92 -5.26 -3.15 8.01
CA LEU A 92 -6.02 -3.98 7.08
C LEU A 92 -5.82 -3.36 5.70
N CYS A 93 -5.15 -4.08 4.82
CA CYS A 93 -4.79 -3.59 3.49
C CYS A 93 -5.48 -4.42 2.43
N ARG A 94 -6.20 -3.75 1.53
CA ARG A 94 -6.75 -4.39 0.33
C ARG A 94 -6.01 -3.85 -0.88
N VAL A 95 -5.48 -4.74 -1.70
CA VAL A 95 -4.78 -4.39 -2.94
C VAL A 95 -5.51 -4.99 -4.13
N ILE A 96 -5.66 -4.21 -5.17
CA ILE A 96 -6.29 -4.60 -6.43
C ILE A 96 -5.29 -4.37 -7.54
N ILE A 97 -5.14 -5.36 -8.43
CA ILE A 97 -4.31 -5.25 -9.64
C ILE A 97 -5.20 -4.80 -10.80
N ILE A 98 -4.72 -3.78 -11.52
CA ILE A 98 -5.34 -3.34 -12.77
C ILE A 98 -4.41 -3.81 -13.89
N ARG A 99 -4.97 -4.57 -14.84
CA ARG A 99 -4.22 -5.14 -15.95
C ARG A 99 -4.43 -4.33 -17.21
N ASP A 100 -3.41 -4.34 -18.10
CA ASP A 100 -3.54 -3.74 -19.42
C ASP A 100 -4.34 -4.65 -20.39
N SER A 101 -4.49 -4.20 -21.63
CA SER A 101 -5.26 -4.94 -22.63
C SER A 101 -4.69 -6.31 -22.99
N SER A 102 -3.40 -6.53 -22.71
CA SER A 102 -2.76 -7.83 -22.94
C SER A 102 -2.84 -8.76 -21.72
N GLY A 103 -3.44 -8.30 -20.62
CA GLY A 103 -3.55 -9.08 -19.39
C GLY A 103 -2.37 -8.94 -18.44
N GLU A 104 -1.38 -8.10 -18.77
CA GLU A 104 -0.23 -7.88 -17.92
C GLU A 104 -0.55 -6.88 -16.80
N PRO A 105 0.02 -7.05 -15.59
CA PRO A 105 -0.14 -6.08 -14.53
C PRO A 105 0.37 -4.69 -14.94
N ASP A 106 -0.47 -3.68 -14.77
CA ASP A 106 -0.19 -2.30 -15.17
C ASP A 106 -0.12 -1.39 -13.95
N TYR A 107 -1.13 -1.46 -13.10
CA TYR A 107 -1.20 -0.71 -11.86
C TYR A 107 -1.64 -1.59 -10.71
N TYR A 108 -1.26 -1.21 -9.48
CA TYR A 108 -1.97 -1.70 -8.32
C TYR A 108 -2.47 -0.52 -7.47
N VAL A 109 -3.63 -0.71 -6.86
CA VAL A 109 -4.24 0.25 -5.95
C VAL A 109 -4.40 -0.44 -4.61
N GLY A 110 -3.92 0.20 -3.55
CA GLY A 110 -4.08 -0.30 -2.20
C GLY A 110 -4.84 0.68 -1.31
N ARG A 111 -5.65 0.13 -0.42
CA ARG A 111 -6.35 0.88 0.60
C ARG A 111 -6.00 0.28 1.96
N ILE A 112 -5.58 1.14 2.88
CA ILE A 112 -5.18 0.73 4.21
C ILE A 112 -6.15 1.33 5.22
N ARG A 113 -6.72 0.48 6.08
CA ARG A 113 -7.52 0.90 7.22
C ARG A 113 -6.79 0.49 8.50
N ILE A 114 -6.86 1.33 9.51
CA ILE A 114 -6.26 1.01 10.80
C ILE A 114 -7.30 0.25 11.64
N SER A 115 -6.94 -0.98 11.99
CA SER A 115 -7.76 -1.81 12.86
C SER A 115 -7.48 -1.50 14.34
N ARG A 116 -6.20 -1.31 14.68
CA ARG A 116 -5.78 -1.08 16.06
C ARG A 116 -4.43 -0.39 16.10
N LYS A 117 -4.28 0.53 17.06
CA LYS A 117 -3.00 1.16 17.37
C LYS A 117 -2.35 0.43 18.55
N GLU A 118 -1.09 0.10 18.38
CA GLU A 118 -0.31 -0.60 19.40
C GLU A 118 0.89 0.20 19.85
#